data_32aaf72f4281390d513caf1c944c7acf
#
_entry.id   32aaf72f4281390d513caf1c944c7acf
#
_cell.length_a   1.000
_cell.length_b   1.000
_cell.length_c   1.000
_cell.angle_alpha   90.00
_cell.angle_beta   90.00
_cell.angle_gamma   90.00
#
_symmetry.space_group_name_H-M   'P 1'
#
loop_
_entity.id
_entity.type
_entity.pdbx_description
1 polymer ?
#
loop_
_entity_poly.entity_id
_entity_poly.type
_entity_poly.pdbx_seq_one_letter_code
_entity_poly.pdbx_strand_id
1 'polypeptide(L)'
;MPHVTVRAPGHDRSRSLGWMAVAWMEFMVVHGPGDVQGEPVRHGDEYTGFVVDCYAVDEPAGKMLYDSAFFSRPKGCDKSGLGARIGLFEAFGPCRFAGWAEGGEVYRDPWGFGFEYVYEPGEPMGRPVRVPYLRIMATEEGQTGNVYDTIYFNLTDEASPLSQIPGVDPGLTKINLPDGGEITPSTASSSSKDGGKETWVCFDETHLYNTPELRRMYATVTRNLRKRKKGAGTWYLETTTMFAPGQDSVAERTYEEAEAIREGKKKRGRARLLYDHRYGICKNLKDEDELRAADEAEGREPVGAERDLLDFFERAGWDGTALVAAHRQHVRDEVARDLEQMDGTNLGMSLYRQQAVNVARAGLTPKDAQHGRTLRA
;
A
#
# COMPACT_ATOMS: atom_id res chain seq x y z
N MET A 1 0.01 -0.32 17.71
CA MET A 1 -1.05 -0.99 16.90
C MET A 1 -0.62 -2.40 16.53
N PRO A 2 -1.45 -3.41 16.70
CA PRO A 2 -1.13 -4.75 16.25
C PRO A 2 -0.76 -4.76 14.77
N HIS A 3 0.26 -5.53 14.45
CA HIS A 3 0.77 -5.67 13.10
C HIS A 3 0.78 -7.15 12.70
N VAL A 4 0.02 -7.49 11.69
CA VAL A 4 -0.08 -8.85 11.17
C VAL A 4 0.54 -8.90 9.79
N THR A 5 1.53 -9.77 9.61
CA THR A 5 2.17 -9.99 8.32
C THR A 5 2.11 -11.46 7.94
N VAL A 6 1.86 -11.72 6.65
CA VAL A 6 1.99 -13.05 6.05
C VAL A 6 2.96 -12.96 4.89
N ARG A 7 4.02 -13.76 4.93
CA ARG A 7 5.05 -13.83 3.90
C ARG A 7 5.15 -15.24 3.33
N ALA A 8 5.53 -15.33 2.07
CA ALA A 8 5.79 -16.60 1.41
C ALA A 8 6.99 -17.33 2.04
N PRO A 9 7.01 -18.67 2.02
CA PRO A 9 8.22 -19.42 2.33
C PRO A 9 9.37 -19.01 1.42
N GLY A 10 10.57 -18.88 1.98
CA GLY A 10 11.77 -18.44 1.24
C GLY A 10 11.85 -16.94 1.01
N HIS A 11 10.93 -16.15 1.63
CA HIS A 11 11.03 -14.70 1.65
C HIS A 11 12.35 -14.26 2.31
N ASP A 12 13.10 -13.44 1.59
CA ASP A 12 14.37 -12.89 2.03
C ASP A 12 14.53 -11.47 1.47
N ARG A 13 14.66 -10.50 2.35
CA ARG A 13 14.80 -9.09 1.98
C ARG A 13 16.12 -8.76 1.29
N SER A 14 17.17 -9.57 1.50
CA SER A 14 18.44 -9.42 0.78
C SER A 14 18.29 -9.75 -0.72
N ARG A 15 17.27 -10.53 -1.06
CA ARG A 15 16.92 -10.93 -2.42
C ARG A 15 15.69 -10.19 -2.92
N SER A 16 15.74 -8.86 -2.90
CA SER A 16 14.63 -8.02 -3.30
C SER A 16 15.06 -6.87 -4.19
N LEU A 17 14.32 -6.66 -5.30
CA LEU A 17 14.40 -5.44 -6.10
C LEU A 17 13.86 -4.22 -5.35
N GLY A 18 13.26 -4.42 -4.18
CA GLY A 18 12.60 -3.36 -3.42
C GLY A 18 13.56 -2.32 -2.85
N TRP A 19 14.82 -2.65 -2.59
CA TRP A 19 15.82 -1.67 -2.18
C TRP A 19 16.06 -0.64 -3.28
N MET A 20 16.25 -1.13 -4.49
CA MET A 20 16.33 -0.31 -5.69
C MET A 20 15.02 0.49 -5.92
N ALA A 21 13.86 -0.14 -5.72
CA ALA A 21 12.56 0.52 -5.88
C ALA A 21 12.38 1.71 -4.92
N VAL A 22 12.74 1.54 -3.65
CA VAL A 22 12.69 2.62 -2.66
C VAL A 22 13.62 3.77 -3.06
N ALA A 23 14.88 3.47 -3.38
CA ALA A 23 15.84 4.48 -3.79
C ALA A 23 15.37 5.24 -5.05
N TRP A 24 14.82 4.49 -6.04
CA TRP A 24 14.28 5.08 -7.26
C TRP A 24 13.08 6.00 -6.98
N MET A 25 12.12 5.53 -6.18
CA MET A 25 10.93 6.33 -5.84
C MET A 25 11.30 7.60 -5.06
N GLU A 26 12.26 7.53 -4.13
CA GLU A 26 12.70 8.69 -3.36
C GLU A 26 13.48 9.72 -4.19
N PHE A 27 14.05 9.31 -5.31
CA PHE A 27 14.73 10.22 -6.25
C PHE A 27 13.80 10.78 -7.32
N MET A 28 12.94 9.93 -7.89
CA MET A 28 12.14 10.24 -9.08
C MET A 28 10.76 10.81 -8.79
N VAL A 29 10.21 10.54 -7.58
CA VAL A 29 8.80 10.83 -7.29
C VAL A 29 8.70 11.91 -6.22
N VAL A 30 7.73 12.78 -6.40
CA VAL A 30 7.34 13.80 -5.43
C VAL A 30 5.94 13.54 -4.89
N HIS A 31 5.62 14.14 -3.75
CA HIS A 31 4.26 14.07 -3.20
C HIS A 31 3.25 14.67 -4.17
N GLY A 32 2.12 13.99 -4.36
CA GLY A 32 1.00 14.44 -5.17
C GLY A 32 0.20 15.57 -4.52
N PRO A 33 -0.99 15.88 -5.05
CA PRO A 33 -1.84 16.95 -4.54
C PRO A 33 -2.11 16.84 -3.03
N GLY A 34 -1.90 17.93 -2.29
CA GLY A 34 -2.06 18.02 -0.85
C GLY A 34 -1.11 19.03 -0.21
N ASP A 35 -1.02 18.99 1.13
CA ASP A 35 -0.26 19.98 1.92
C ASP A 35 1.26 19.96 1.64
N VAL A 36 1.78 18.80 1.20
CA VAL A 36 3.22 18.60 0.88
C VAL A 36 3.45 18.38 -0.61
N GLN A 37 2.53 18.86 -1.45
CA GLN A 37 2.61 18.74 -2.90
C GLN A 37 3.95 19.21 -3.45
N GLY A 38 4.57 18.39 -4.29
CA GLY A 38 5.86 18.72 -4.94
C GLY A 38 7.08 18.49 -4.06
N GLU A 39 6.91 18.18 -2.77
CA GLU A 39 8.04 17.85 -1.91
C GLU A 39 8.60 16.45 -2.24
N PRO A 40 9.91 16.23 -2.06
CA PRO A 40 10.52 14.92 -2.26
C PRO A 40 9.92 13.85 -1.34
N VAL A 41 9.59 12.71 -1.91
CA VAL A 41 9.12 11.56 -1.13
C VAL A 41 10.24 10.99 -0.27
N ARG A 42 9.91 10.61 0.96
CA ARG A 42 10.77 9.81 1.85
C ARG A 42 9.93 8.71 2.50
N HIS A 43 10.46 7.50 2.50
CA HIS A 43 9.81 6.35 3.12
C HIS A 43 10.41 6.13 4.51
N GLY A 44 9.55 6.03 5.51
CA GLY A 44 9.96 5.50 6.81
C GLY A 44 10.18 3.97 6.74
N ASP A 45 10.77 3.40 7.78
CA ASP A 45 11.15 1.97 7.85
C ASP A 45 10.00 1.02 7.51
N GLU A 46 8.79 1.36 7.91
CA GLU A 46 7.60 0.54 7.68
C GLU A 46 7.24 0.45 6.19
N TYR A 47 7.23 1.58 5.49
CA TYR A 47 6.91 1.65 4.06
C TYR A 47 8.05 1.08 3.21
N THR A 48 9.29 1.41 3.57
CA THR A 48 10.49 0.77 2.99
C THR A 48 10.40 -0.74 3.12
N GLY A 49 10.12 -1.24 4.33
CA GLY A 49 9.99 -2.67 4.57
C GLY A 49 8.92 -3.33 3.73
N PHE A 50 7.75 -2.68 3.58
CA PHE A 50 6.67 -3.21 2.74
C PHE A 50 7.04 -3.24 1.25
N VAL A 51 7.64 -2.18 0.72
CA VAL A 51 8.10 -2.14 -0.67
C VAL A 51 9.16 -3.21 -0.92
N VAL A 52 10.12 -3.35 -0.01
CA VAL A 52 11.14 -4.41 -0.10
C VAL A 52 10.49 -5.79 -0.09
N ASP A 53 9.50 -6.01 0.75
CA ASP A 53 8.77 -7.28 0.79
C ASP A 53 8.01 -7.55 -0.52
N CYS A 54 7.38 -6.52 -1.15
CA CYS A 54 6.63 -6.67 -2.42
C CYS A 54 7.49 -7.20 -3.57
N TYR A 55 8.75 -6.76 -3.64
CA TYR A 55 9.65 -7.05 -4.75
C TYR A 55 10.65 -8.18 -4.47
N ALA A 56 10.42 -8.97 -3.41
CA ALA A 56 11.23 -10.15 -3.13
C ALA A 56 11.12 -11.19 -4.25
N VAL A 57 12.26 -11.80 -4.58
CA VAL A 57 12.38 -12.79 -5.66
C VAL A 57 12.92 -14.13 -5.13
N ASP A 58 12.58 -15.21 -5.84
CA ASP A 58 13.08 -16.54 -5.54
C ASP A 58 14.49 -16.76 -6.12
N GLU A 59 15.26 -17.64 -5.51
CA GLU A 59 16.54 -18.09 -5.99
C GLU A 59 16.42 -19.52 -6.55
N PRO A 60 17.07 -19.85 -7.65
CA PRO A 60 17.95 -19.00 -8.49
C PRO A 60 17.21 -18.26 -9.61
N ALA A 61 15.91 -18.52 -9.80
CA ALA A 61 15.17 -18.13 -11.01
C ALA A 61 14.80 -16.65 -11.07
N GLY A 62 14.91 -15.91 -9.95
CA GLY A 62 14.58 -14.50 -9.87
C GLY A 62 13.11 -14.19 -10.14
N LYS A 63 12.20 -15.14 -9.93
CA LYS A 63 10.77 -14.91 -10.07
C LYS A 63 10.25 -14.18 -8.84
N MET A 64 9.40 -13.19 -9.04
CA MET A 64 8.72 -12.53 -7.94
C MET A 64 8.01 -13.55 -7.05
N LEU A 65 8.17 -13.43 -5.74
CA LEU A 65 7.54 -14.33 -4.77
C LEU A 65 6.03 -14.11 -4.67
N TYR A 66 5.55 -12.90 -4.94
CA TYR A 66 4.16 -12.52 -4.74
C TYR A 66 3.45 -12.24 -6.05
N ASP A 67 2.17 -12.64 -6.10
CA ASP A 67 1.23 -12.30 -7.16
C ASP A 67 0.28 -11.22 -6.72
N SER A 68 0.20 -10.99 -5.42
CA SER A 68 -0.62 -9.98 -4.76
C SER A 68 0.05 -9.49 -3.48
N ALA A 69 -0.15 -8.21 -3.22
CA ALA A 69 0.21 -7.59 -1.95
C ALA A 69 -1.01 -6.85 -1.39
N PHE A 70 -1.22 -6.97 -0.09
CA PHE A 70 -2.28 -6.30 0.64
C PHE A 70 -1.66 -5.38 1.68
N PHE A 71 -2.01 -4.10 1.62
CA PHE A 71 -1.52 -3.08 2.52
C PHE A 71 -2.68 -2.36 3.21
N SER A 72 -2.86 -2.64 4.48
CA SER A 72 -3.94 -2.05 5.27
C SER A 72 -3.39 -1.19 6.40
N ARG A 73 -3.80 0.06 6.41
CA ARG A 73 -3.44 1.07 7.42
C ARG A 73 -4.66 1.92 7.76
N PRO A 74 -4.67 2.61 8.90
CA PRO A 74 -5.68 3.62 9.21
C PRO A 74 -5.81 4.68 8.12
N LYS A 75 -6.92 5.41 8.13
CA LYS A 75 -7.13 6.55 7.23
C LYS A 75 -6.09 7.64 7.51
N GLY A 76 -5.64 8.32 6.46
CA GLY A 76 -4.62 9.37 6.56
C GLY A 76 -3.17 8.88 6.59
N CYS A 77 -2.93 7.57 6.42
CA CYS A 77 -1.57 6.99 6.37
C CYS A 77 -1.02 6.87 4.93
N ASP A 78 -1.37 7.76 4.05
CA ASP A 78 -0.81 7.86 2.67
C ASP A 78 -0.74 6.53 1.88
N LYS A 79 -1.74 5.65 2.07
CA LYS A 79 -1.81 4.35 1.36
C LYS A 79 -1.93 4.51 -0.14
N SER A 80 -2.80 5.42 -0.57
CA SER A 80 -3.04 5.70 -1.99
C SER A 80 -1.81 6.35 -2.64
N GLY A 81 -1.10 7.23 -1.91
CA GLY A 81 0.18 7.77 -2.34
C GLY A 81 1.24 6.68 -2.52
N LEU A 82 1.32 5.70 -1.60
CA LEU A 82 2.19 4.53 -1.78
C LEU A 82 1.81 3.73 -3.04
N GLY A 83 0.50 3.52 -3.26
CA GLY A 83 0.01 2.87 -4.49
C GLY A 83 0.44 3.59 -5.75
N ALA A 84 0.37 4.93 -5.75
CA ALA A 84 0.82 5.76 -6.86
C ALA A 84 2.34 5.64 -7.10
N ARG A 85 3.15 5.69 -6.05
CA ARG A 85 4.62 5.55 -6.14
C ARG A 85 5.02 4.20 -6.70
N ILE A 86 4.41 3.12 -6.21
CA ILE A 86 4.63 1.78 -6.77
C ILE A 86 4.16 1.73 -8.23
N GLY A 87 3.03 2.34 -8.58
CA GLY A 87 2.54 2.44 -9.95
C GLY A 87 3.53 3.15 -10.89
N LEU A 88 4.12 4.26 -10.45
CA LEU A 88 5.15 4.96 -11.21
C LEU A 88 6.42 4.10 -11.40
N PHE A 89 6.84 3.38 -10.36
CA PHE A 89 7.95 2.44 -10.48
C PHE A 89 7.62 1.26 -11.43
N GLU A 90 6.39 0.75 -11.43
CA GLU A 90 5.92 -0.28 -12.36
C GLU A 90 5.85 0.21 -13.82
N ALA A 91 5.60 1.51 -14.01
CA ALA A 91 5.55 2.11 -15.34
C ALA A 91 6.94 2.41 -15.91
N PHE A 92 7.86 2.90 -15.10
CA PHE A 92 9.10 3.50 -15.56
C PHE A 92 10.37 2.89 -14.94
N GLY A 93 10.24 2.27 -13.78
CA GLY A 93 11.38 1.74 -13.04
C GLY A 93 11.82 0.34 -13.49
N PRO A 94 13.01 -0.08 -13.05
CA PRO A 94 13.54 -1.42 -13.32
C PRO A 94 12.90 -2.48 -12.38
N CYS A 95 11.61 -2.69 -12.51
CA CYS A 95 10.76 -3.44 -11.59
C CYS A 95 10.70 -4.96 -11.84
N ARG A 96 11.52 -5.51 -12.75
CA ARG A 96 11.57 -6.95 -13.04
C ARG A 96 13.01 -7.48 -13.02
N PHE A 97 13.17 -8.68 -12.53
CA PHE A 97 14.47 -9.34 -12.43
C PHE A 97 15.19 -9.44 -13.78
N ALA A 98 16.45 -9.05 -13.80
CA ALA A 98 17.34 -9.14 -14.95
C ALA A 98 18.50 -10.12 -14.75
N GLY A 99 18.95 -10.33 -13.52
CA GLY A 99 20.09 -11.17 -13.16
C GLY A 99 20.52 -10.90 -11.72
N TRP A 100 21.49 -11.64 -11.24
CA TRP A 100 22.13 -11.43 -9.94
C TRP A 100 23.41 -10.61 -10.13
N ALA A 101 23.61 -9.63 -9.26
CA ALA A 101 24.79 -8.78 -9.30
C ALA A 101 26.03 -9.55 -8.77
N GLU A 102 27.17 -9.35 -9.41
CA GLU A 102 28.47 -9.80 -8.90
C GLU A 102 29.09 -8.78 -7.93
N GLY A 103 28.58 -7.54 -7.99
CA GLY A 103 28.94 -6.40 -7.15
C GLY A 103 29.63 -5.28 -7.93
N GLY A 104 29.13 -4.06 -7.71
CA GLY A 104 29.63 -2.87 -8.38
C GLY A 104 28.99 -2.55 -9.73
N GLU A 105 28.03 -3.37 -10.20
CA GLU A 105 27.18 -2.99 -11.32
C GLU A 105 26.33 -1.78 -10.94
N VAL A 106 26.15 -0.87 -11.90
CA VAL A 106 25.45 0.38 -11.67
C VAL A 106 24.26 0.48 -12.61
N TYR A 107 23.07 0.61 -12.04
CA TYR A 107 21.91 1.07 -12.80
C TYR A 107 21.99 2.59 -12.94
N ARG A 108 21.76 3.09 -14.16
CA ARG A 108 21.57 4.51 -14.45
C ARG A 108 20.22 4.73 -15.10
N ASP A 109 19.54 5.79 -14.70
CA ASP A 109 18.27 6.13 -15.34
C ASP A 109 18.48 6.37 -16.83
N PRO A 110 17.57 5.91 -17.68
CA PRO A 110 17.73 6.02 -19.15
C PRO A 110 17.48 7.44 -19.69
N TRP A 111 16.97 8.36 -18.86
CA TRP A 111 16.60 9.72 -19.28
C TRP A 111 17.63 10.77 -18.92
N GLY A 112 18.64 10.43 -18.10
CA GLY A 112 19.71 11.33 -17.70
C GLY A 112 19.36 12.28 -16.56
N PHE A 113 18.41 11.92 -15.70
CA PHE A 113 18.04 12.70 -14.51
C PHE A 113 19.07 12.61 -13.40
N GLY A 114 20.04 11.70 -13.51
CA GLY A 114 21.16 11.54 -12.59
C GLY A 114 20.94 10.51 -11.50
N PHE A 115 19.89 9.69 -11.60
CA PHE A 115 19.73 8.57 -10.68
C PHE A 115 20.68 7.44 -11.00
N GLU A 116 21.48 7.05 -10.00
CA GLU A 116 22.39 5.90 -10.04
C GLU A 116 22.13 5.01 -8.83
N TYR A 117 22.16 3.69 -9.05
CA TYR A 117 22.07 2.69 -8.00
C TYR A 117 23.17 1.66 -8.17
N VAL A 118 24.02 1.50 -7.18
CA VAL A 118 25.13 0.54 -7.17
C VAL A 118 24.63 -0.73 -6.49
N TYR A 119 24.67 -1.84 -7.21
CA TYR A 119 24.23 -3.12 -6.67
C TYR A 119 25.29 -3.76 -5.79
N GLU A 120 24.85 -4.34 -4.67
CA GLU A 120 25.67 -5.16 -3.81
C GLU A 120 25.83 -6.60 -4.37
N PRO A 121 26.91 -7.33 -4.03
CA PRO A 121 27.07 -8.71 -4.45
C PRO A 121 25.89 -9.59 -4.05
N GLY A 122 25.31 -10.32 -5.01
CA GLY A 122 24.15 -11.19 -4.79
C GLY A 122 22.81 -10.47 -4.76
N GLU A 123 22.78 -9.17 -4.94
CA GLU A 123 21.53 -8.40 -5.07
C GLU A 123 20.88 -8.67 -6.44
N PRO A 124 19.52 -8.75 -6.52
CA PRO A 124 18.88 -8.88 -7.81
C PRO A 124 18.91 -7.56 -8.58
N MET A 125 19.37 -7.61 -9.82
CA MET A 125 19.34 -6.48 -10.74
C MET A 125 17.98 -6.38 -11.42
N GLY A 126 17.53 -5.15 -11.66
CA GLY A 126 16.24 -4.85 -12.26
C GLY A 126 16.31 -4.49 -13.75
N ARG A 127 15.21 -4.74 -14.47
CA ARG A 127 14.92 -4.23 -15.80
C ARG A 127 13.48 -3.75 -15.89
N PRO A 128 13.15 -2.79 -16.77
CA PRO A 128 11.77 -2.32 -16.94
C PRO A 128 10.87 -3.39 -17.59
N VAL A 129 9.56 -3.22 -17.41
CA VAL A 129 8.54 -3.90 -18.21
C VAL A 129 8.56 -3.29 -19.62
N ARG A 130 8.63 -4.12 -20.65
CA ARG A 130 8.75 -3.64 -22.04
C ARG A 130 7.57 -2.78 -22.49
N VAL A 131 6.35 -3.16 -22.15
CA VAL A 131 5.12 -2.42 -22.46
C VAL A 131 4.23 -2.47 -21.23
N PRO A 132 4.31 -1.49 -20.33
CA PRO A 132 3.53 -1.48 -19.12
C PRO A 132 2.08 -1.09 -19.38
N TYR A 133 1.15 -1.86 -18.84
CA TYR A 133 -0.28 -1.57 -18.80
C TYR A 133 -0.71 -1.55 -17.34
N LEU A 134 -0.97 -0.38 -16.81
CA LEU A 134 -1.35 -0.20 -15.42
C LEU A 134 -2.84 0.17 -15.32
N ARG A 135 -3.50 -0.39 -14.34
CA ARG A 135 -4.88 -0.05 -14.04
C ARG A 135 -5.04 0.34 -12.58
N ILE A 136 -5.66 1.50 -12.37
CA ILE A 136 -5.99 2.00 -11.04
C ILE A 136 -7.49 1.80 -10.85
N MET A 137 -7.86 1.02 -9.85
CA MET A 137 -9.23 0.61 -9.60
C MET A 137 -9.72 1.21 -8.29
N ALA A 138 -10.90 1.86 -8.32
CA ALA A 138 -11.61 2.30 -7.12
C ALA A 138 -13.13 2.13 -7.30
N THR A 139 -13.89 2.38 -6.24
CA THR A 139 -15.36 2.25 -6.25
C THR A 139 -16.04 3.40 -6.98
N GLU A 140 -15.49 4.61 -6.87
CA GLU A 140 -16.02 5.85 -7.45
C GLU A 140 -14.92 6.62 -8.19
N GLU A 141 -15.32 7.48 -9.15
CA GLU A 141 -14.38 8.31 -9.90
C GLU A 141 -13.55 9.23 -8.99
N GLY A 142 -14.16 9.83 -7.99
CA GLY A 142 -13.46 10.70 -7.03
C GLY A 142 -12.42 9.97 -6.17
N GLN A 143 -12.55 8.65 -6.00
CA GLN A 143 -11.57 7.84 -5.24
C GLN A 143 -10.44 7.32 -6.15
N THR A 144 -10.70 7.09 -7.44
CA THR A 144 -9.62 6.82 -8.39
C THR A 144 -8.63 7.97 -8.46
N GLY A 145 -9.09 9.20 -8.23
CA GLY A 145 -8.28 10.41 -8.17
C GLY A 145 -7.12 10.31 -7.16
N ASN A 146 -7.31 9.72 -5.99
CA ASN A 146 -6.26 9.68 -4.96
C ASN A 146 -4.96 9.05 -5.47
N VAL A 147 -5.02 7.92 -6.18
CA VAL A 147 -3.85 7.25 -6.76
C VAL A 147 -3.50 7.86 -8.12
N TYR A 148 -4.49 8.01 -8.99
CA TYR A 148 -4.29 8.48 -10.36
C TYR A 148 -3.84 9.93 -10.42
N ASP A 149 -4.40 10.82 -9.61
CA ASP A 149 -4.02 12.23 -9.58
C ASP A 149 -2.58 12.41 -9.09
N THR A 150 -2.13 11.58 -8.14
CA THR A 150 -0.73 11.56 -7.73
C THR A 150 0.19 11.11 -8.88
N ILE A 151 -0.21 10.09 -9.65
CA ILE A 151 0.52 9.67 -10.85
C ILE A 151 0.51 10.79 -11.91
N TYR A 152 -0.66 11.36 -12.19
CA TYR A 152 -0.81 12.43 -13.16
C TYR A 152 0.03 13.65 -12.79
N PHE A 153 -0.01 14.06 -11.51
CA PHE A 153 0.81 15.16 -11.00
C PHE A 153 2.30 14.93 -11.28
N ASN A 154 2.82 13.76 -10.95
CA ASN A 154 4.23 13.43 -11.19
C ASN A 154 4.62 13.41 -12.68
N LEU A 155 3.67 13.27 -13.59
CA LEU A 155 3.91 13.27 -15.02
C LEU A 155 3.63 14.61 -15.72
N THR A 156 3.15 15.62 -14.95
CA THR A 156 2.79 16.94 -15.50
C THR A 156 3.44 18.10 -14.80
N ASP A 157 3.82 17.95 -13.54
CA ASP A 157 4.39 19.04 -12.73
C ASP A 157 5.93 19.05 -12.80
N GLU A 158 6.51 20.22 -12.97
CA GLU A 158 7.96 20.41 -13.11
C GLU A 158 8.76 20.03 -11.84
N ALA A 159 8.11 19.95 -10.68
CA ALA A 159 8.75 19.49 -9.45
C ALA A 159 9.18 18.01 -9.53
N SER A 160 8.56 17.21 -10.41
CA SER A 160 8.90 15.81 -10.60
C SER A 160 9.79 15.59 -11.82
N PRO A 161 10.93 14.88 -11.69
CA PRO A 161 11.75 14.49 -12.82
C PRO A 161 10.95 13.72 -13.88
N LEU A 162 9.95 12.95 -13.49
CA LEU A 162 9.16 12.11 -14.39
C LEU A 162 8.33 12.90 -15.41
N SER A 163 8.03 14.18 -15.14
CA SER A 163 7.35 15.07 -16.09
C SER A 163 8.16 15.34 -17.35
N GLN A 164 9.48 15.12 -17.29
CA GLN A 164 10.41 15.34 -18.39
C GLN A 164 10.65 14.11 -19.27
N ILE A 165 9.99 12.97 -18.99
CA ILE A 165 10.16 11.74 -19.79
C ILE A 165 9.58 11.93 -21.20
N PRO A 166 10.41 11.80 -22.25
CA PRO A 166 9.92 11.98 -23.61
C PRO A 166 8.89 10.92 -24.01
N GLY A 167 7.85 11.36 -24.71
CA GLY A 167 6.84 10.47 -25.28
C GLY A 167 5.74 10.02 -24.29
N VAL A 168 5.73 10.54 -23.07
CA VAL A 168 4.59 10.44 -22.18
C VAL A 168 3.54 11.46 -22.60
N ASP A 169 2.28 11.02 -22.75
CA ASP A 169 1.13 11.88 -23.05
C ASP A 169 0.11 11.74 -21.90
N PRO A 170 0.20 12.63 -20.90
CA PRO A 170 -0.64 12.53 -19.72
C PRO A 170 -2.02 13.14 -19.98
N GLY A 171 -3.06 12.31 -19.86
CA GLY A 171 -4.46 12.73 -19.91
C GLY A 171 -5.21 12.41 -18.63
N LEU A 172 -6.31 13.09 -18.36
CA LEU A 172 -7.12 12.91 -17.15
C LEU A 172 -7.82 11.54 -17.05
N THR A 173 -8.09 10.91 -18.18
CA THR A 173 -8.78 9.61 -18.25
C THR A 173 -7.87 8.48 -18.70
N LYS A 174 -6.70 8.80 -19.21
CA LYS A 174 -5.69 7.84 -19.64
C LYS A 174 -4.36 8.55 -19.85
N ILE A 175 -3.29 7.94 -19.40
CA ILE A 175 -1.93 8.36 -19.69
C ILE A 175 -1.37 7.37 -20.71
N ASN A 176 -0.92 7.86 -21.86
CA ASN A 176 -0.20 7.04 -22.83
C ASN A 176 1.29 7.07 -22.47
N LEU A 177 1.89 5.90 -22.43
CA LEU A 177 3.31 5.71 -22.13
C LEU A 177 4.09 5.52 -23.43
N PRO A 178 5.39 5.80 -23.43
CA PRO A 178 6.26 5.42 -24.54
C PRO A 178 6.10 3.94 -24.92
N ASP A 179 6.32 3.59 -26.17
CA ASP A 179 6.25 2.22 -26.69
C ASP A 179 4.88 1.53 -26.60
N GLY A 180 3.81 2.30 -26.40
CA GLY A 180 2.43 1.83 -26.49
C GLY A 180 1.85 1.27 -25.19
N GLY A 181 2.48 1.51 -24.04
CA GLY A 181 1.91 1.27 -22.72
C GLY A 181 0.87 2.31 -22.32
N GLU A 182 0.14 2.06 -21.24
CA GLU A 182 -0.86 3.01 -20.72
C GLU A 182 -1.10 2.85 -19.22
N ILE A 183 -1.54 3.95 -18.59
CA ILE A 183 -2.08 3.96 -17.23
C ILE A 183 -3.52 4.44 -17.30
N THR A 184 -4.47 3.65 -16.79
CA THR A 184 -5.89 3.98 -16.87
C THR A 184 -6.57 3.87 -15.51
N PRO A 185 -7.30 4.93 -15.08
CA PRO A 185 -8.24 4.81 -13.97
C PRO A 185 -9.48 4.04 -14.43
N SER A 186 -10.08 3.29 -13.54
CA SER A 186 -11.28 2.51 -13.85
C SER A 186 -12.15 2.32 -12.60
N THR A 187 -13.45 2.45 -12.79
CA THR A 187 -14.47 2.17 -11.76
C THR A 187 -15.29 0.94 -12.10
N ALA A 188 -16.18 0.51 -11.21
CA ALA A 188 -17.07 -0.63 -11.43
C ALA A 188 -17.98 -0.46 -12.66
N SER A 189 -18.39 0.79 -12.94
CA SER A 189 -19.32 1.12 -14.02
C SER A 189 -18.68 1.09 -15.41
N SER A 190 -17.35 1.11 -15.50
CA SER A 190 -16.67 1.02 -16.80
C SER A 190 -16.84 -0.38 -17.38
N SER A 191 -17.64 -0.46 -18.44
CA SER A 191 -18.03 -1.70 -19.13
C SER A 191 -16.83 -2.50 -19.67
N SER A 192 -16.97 -3.83 -19.61
CA SER A 192 -16.09 -4.82 -20.26
C SER A 192 -14.60 -4.70 -19.92
N LYS A 193 -14.24 -5.17 -18.75
CA LYS A 193 -12.83 -5.35 -18.34
C LYS A 193 -12.28 -6.71 -18.76
N ASP A 194 -13.05 -7.47 -19.51
CA ASP A 194 -12.59 -8.74 -20.08
C ASP A 194 -11.69 -8.48 -21.29
N GLY A 195 -10.55 -9.16 -21.37
CA GLY A 195 -9.58 -8.95 -22.42
C GLY A 195 -8.42 -8.00 -22.09
N GLY A 196 -8.36 -7.47 -20.88
CA GLY A 196 -7.28 -6.57 -20.43
C GLY A 196 -5.88 -7.18 -20.55
N LYS A 197 -4.87 -6.29 -20.71
CA LYS A 197 -3.45 -6.61 -20.90
C LYS A 197 -2.60 -6.17 -19.72
N GLU A 198 -3.20 -5.97 -18.57
CA GLU A 198 -2.58 -5.38 -17.38
C GLU A 198 -1.28 -6.10 -17.01
N THR A 199 -0.26 -5.31 -16.69
CA THR A 199 1.00 -5.78 -16.10
C THR A 199 0.99 -5.58 -14.59
N TRP A 200 0.27 -4.55 -14.13
CA TRP A 200 0.08 -4.24 -12.73
C TRP A 200 -1.28 -3.56 -12.50
N VAL A 201 -1.84 -3.78 -11.32
CA VAL A 201 -3.12 -3.18 -10.91
C VAL A 201 -3.02 -2.72 -9.46
N CYS A 202 -3.52 -1.53 -9.18
CA CYS A 202 -3.82 -1.07 -7.84
C CYS A 202 -5.34 -1.12 -7.61
N PHE A 203 -5.77 -1.86 -6.61
CA PHE A 203 -7.13 -1.83 -6.10
C PHE A 203 -7.14 -0.98 -4.83
N ASP A 204 -7.64 0.25 -4.94
CA ASP A 204 -7.70 1.16 -3.79
C ASP A 204 -9.03 1.02 -3.04
N GLU A 205 -8.97 1.09 -1.71
CA GLU A 205 -10.08 0.99 -0.77
C GLU A 205 -10.90 -0.30 -0.92
N THR A 206 -10.24 -1.46 -0.97
CA THR A 206 -10.89 -2.77 -1.19
C THR A 206 -11.88 -3.18 -0.09
N HIS A 207 -11.88 -2.49 1.07
CA HIS A 207 -12.92 -2.66 2.09
C HIS A 207 -14.30 -2.18 1.61
N LEU A 208 -14.37 -1.32 0.59
CA LEU A 208 -15.61 -0.87 -0.03
C LEU A 208 -16.09 -1.80 -1.15
N TYR A 209 -15.31 -2.80 -1.54
CA TYR A 209 -15.69 -3.73 -2.61
C TYR A 209 -16.60 -4.84 -2.07
N ASN A 210 -17.77 -4.44 -1.58
CA ASN A 210 -18.75 -5.29 -0.88
C ASN A 210 -20.02 -5.59 -1.70
N THR A 211 -20.13 -5.08 -2.93
CA THR A 211 -21.24 -5.43 -3.83
C THR A 211 -20.84 -6.56 -4.79
N PRO A 212 -21.82 -7.36 -5.31
CA PRO A 212 -21.55 -8.39 -6.29
C PRO A 212 -20.82 -7.90 -7.54
N GLU A 213 -21.13 -6.68 -8.00
CA GLU A 213 -20.52 -6.03 -9.18
C GLU A 213 -19.06 -5.74 -8.93
N LEU A 214 -18.72 -5.11 -7.81
CA LEU A 214 -17.34 -4.78 -7.42
C LEU A 214 -16.50 -6.03 -7.24
N ARG A 215 -17.04 -7.06 -6.59
CA ARG A 215 -16.35 -8.35 -6.44
C ARG A 215 -16.14 -9.07 -7.78
N ARG A 216 -17.12 -8.99 -8.69
CA ARG A 216 -16.99 -9.55 -10.03
C ARG A 216 -15.94 -8.81 -10.85
N MET A 217 -15.92 -7.48 -10.74
CA MET A 217 -14.89 -6.63 -11.36
C MET A 217 -13.50 -7.02 -10.88
N TYR A 218 -13.27 -7.09 -9.57
CA TYR A 218 -12.02 -7.52 -8.98
C TYR A 218 -11.58 -8.91 -9.50
N ALA A 219 -12.48 -9.88 -9.47
CA ALA A 219 -12.21 -11.23 -9.96
C ALA A 219 -11.88 -11.28 -11.47
N THR A 220 -12.48 -10.41 -12.28
CA THR A 220 -12.21 -10.33 -13.72
C THR A 220 -10.83 -9.75 -13.98
N VAL A 221 -10.49 -8.64 -13.32
CA VAL A 221 -9.20 -7.96 -13.51
C VAL A 221 -8.04 -8.82 -12.99
N THR A 222 -8.17 -9.43 -11.82
CA THR A 222 -7.14 -10.34 -11.28
C THR A 222 -6.93 -11.56 -12.16
N ARG A 223 -7.99 -12.08 -12.80
CA ARG A 223 -7.88 -13.16 -13.78
C ARG A 223 -7.13 -12.71 -15.05
N ASN A 224 -7.29 -11.46 -15.49
CA ASN A 224 -6.59 -10.94 -16.67
C ASN A 224 -5.07 -10.89 -16.47
N LEU A 225 -4.59 -10.53 -15.27
CA LEU A 225 -3.16 -10.51 -14.96
C LEU A 225 -2.46 -11.84 -15.26
N ARG A 226 -3.15 -12.96 -15.13
CA ARG A 226 -2.61 -14.30 -15.42
C ARG A 226 -2.20 -14.48 -16.88
N LYS A 227 -2.80 -13.73 -17.82
CA LYS A 227 -2.52 -13.82 -19.27
C LYS A 227 -1.09 -13.40 -19.61
N ARG A 228 -0.55 -12.41 -18.89
CA ARG A 228 0.81 -11.87 -19.13
C ARG A 228 1.83 -12.28 -18.07
N LYS A 229 1.44 -13.03 -17.06
CA LYS A 229 2.27 -13.38 -15.92
C LYS A 229 3.62 -13.99 -16.31
N LYS A 230 3.62 -14.90 -17.29
CA LYS A 230 4.84 -15.62 -17.72
C LYS A 230 5.89 -14.70 -18.37
N GLY A 231 5.46 -13.66 -19.08
CA GLY A 231 6.35 -12.74 -19.79
C GLY A 231 6.63 -11.43 -19.05
N ALA A 232 5.65 -10.92 -18.32
CA ALA A 232 5.71 -9.61 -17.67
C ALA A 232 5.79 -9.66 -16.14
N GLY A 233 5.68 -10.84 -15.50
CA GLY A 233 5.73 -10.95 -14.04
C GLY A 233 4.63 -10.14 -13.35
N THR A 234 3.38 -10.30 -13.79
CA THR A 234 2.25 -9.48 -13.37
C THR A 234 1.84 -9.72 -11.93
N TRP A 235 1.43 -8.68 -11.24
CA TRP A 235 0.93 -8.72 -9.87
C TRP A 235 -0.02 -7.55 -9.59
N TYR A 236 -0.64 -7.52 -8.41
CA TYR A 236 -1.50 -6.42 -8.00
C TYR A 236 -1.29 -6.05 -6.53
N LEU A 237 -1.65 -4.80 -6.23
CA LEU A 237 -1.64 -4.22 -4.90
C LEU A 237 -3.08 -3.91 -4.47
N GLU A 238 -3.43 -4.27 -3.25
CA GLU A 238 -4.60 -3.78 -2.54
C GLU A 238 -4.17 -2.78 -1.48
N THR A 239 -4.69 -1.56 -1.55
CA THR A 239 -4.56 -0.55 -0.50
C THR A 239 -5.91 -0.35 0.16
N THR A 240 -5.96 -0.38 1.49
CA THR A 240 -7.25 -0.31 2.19
C THR A 240 -7.12 0.13 3.65
N THR A 241 -8.22 0.51 4.24
CA THR A 241 -8.39 0.58 5.70
C THR A 241 -9.00 -0.72 6.22
N MET A 242 -9.25 -0.80 7.54
CA MET A 242 -9.94 -1.95 8.14
C MET A 242 -11.33 -2.12 7.51
N PHE A 243 -11.65 -3.34 7.10
CA PHE A 243 -12.98 -3.71 6.62
C PHE A 243 -14.00 -3.80 7.76
N ALA A 244 -15.28 -3.66 7.43
CA ALA A 244 -16.37 -3.96 8.36
C ALA A 244 -16.70 -5.46 8.29
N PRO A 245 -16.50 -6.23 9.36
CA PRO A 245 -16.74 -7.67 9.35
C PRO A 245 -18.17 -8.03 8.98
N GLY A 246 -18.32 -9.09 8.18
CA GLY A 246 -19.61 -9.59 7.74
C GLY A 246 -20.21 -8.88 6.52
N GLN A 247 -19.53 -7.90 5.93
CA GLN A 247 -19.94 -7.25 4.69
C GLN A 247 -19.46 -7.98 3.42
N ASP A 248 -18.68 -9.04 3.58
CA ASP A 248 -18.16 -9.84 2.46
C ASP A 248 -17.39 -8.98 1.43
N SER A 249 -16.63 -7.99 1.93
CA SER A 249 -15.79 -7.15 1.07
C SER A 249 -14.58 -7.92 0.53
N VAL A 250 -13.94 -7.41 -0.52
CA VAL A 250 -12.69 -7.98 -1.02
C VAL A 250 -11.62 -7.98 0.06
N ALA A 251 -11.47 -6.88 0.81
CA ALA A 251 -10.52 -6.81 1.92
C ALA A 251 -10.79 -7.88 3.00
N GLU A 252 -12.04 -8.13 3.35
CA GLU A 252 -12.43 -9.19 4.30
C GLU A 252 -12.01 -10.58 3.79
N ARG A 253 -12.26 -10.87 2.52
CA ARG A 253 -11.86 -12.15 1.89
C ARG A 253 -10.35 -12.33 1.83
N THR A 254 -9.61 -11.25 1.55
CA THR A 254 -8.13 -11.28 1.57
C THR A 254 -7.61 -11.51 2.98
N TYR A 255 -8.26 -10.93 4.01
CA TYR A 255 -7.97 -11.20 5.41
C TYR A 255 -8.22 -12.67 5.76
N GLU A 256 -9.38 -13.23 5.40
CA GLU A 256 -9.70 -14.65 5.64
C GLU A 256 -8.69 -15.59 4.94
N GLU A 257 -8.24 -15.21 3.74
CA GLU A 257 -7.19 -15.95 3.04
C GLU A 257 -5.87 -15.91 3.81
N ALA A 258 -5.46 -14.76 4.30
CA ALA A 258 -4.25 -14.59 5.10
C ALA A 258 -4.31 -15.42 6.39
N GLU A 259 -5.44 -15.41 7.09
CA GLU A 259 -5.64 -16.24 8.29
C GLU A 259 -5.58 -17.74 7.97
N ALA A 260 -6.21 -18.18 6.88
CA ALA A 260 -6.15 -19.59 6.46
C ALA A 260 -4.70 -20.03 6.13
N ILE A 261 -3.86 -19.12 5.64
CA ILE A 261 -2.42 -19.39 5.42
C ILE A 261 -1.70 -19.48 6.76
N ARG A 262 -1.95 -18.58 7.70
CA ARG A 262 -1.34 -18.57 9.04
C ARG A 262 -1.67 -19.84 9.82
N GLU A 263 -2.90 -20.27 9.75
CA GLU A 263 -3.39 -21.49 10.42
C GLU A 263 -2.95 -22.79 9.71
N GLY A 264 -2.26 -22.70 8.57
CA GLY A 264 -1.82 -23.87 7.81
C GLY A 264 -2.96 -24.59 7.05
N LYS A 265 -4.16 -24.02 7.00
CA LYS A 265 -5.31 -24.55 6.24
C LYS A 265 -5.10 -24.45 4.73
N LYS A 266 -4.33 -23.48 4.27
CA LYS A 266 -3.83 -23.37 2.89
C LYS A 266 -2.36 -23.77 2.82
N LYS A 267 -1.99 -24.57 1.82
CA LYS A 267 -0.58 -24.90 1.58
C LYS A 267 0.21 -23.63 1.26
N ARG A 268 1.09 -23.22 2.17
CA ARG A 268 1.94 -22.02 2.04
C ARG A 268 2.67 -21.94 0.70
N GLY A 269 3.11 -23.05 0.12
CA GLY A 269 3.81 -23.08 -1.16
C GLY A 269 2.98 -22.72 -2.40
N ARG A 270 1.65 -22.51 -2.27
CA ARG A 270 0.76 -22.03 -3.33
C ARG A 270 0.24 -20.61 -3.07
N ALA A 271 0.38 -20.12 -1.85
CA ALA A 271 -0.07 -18.79 -1.47
C ALA A 271 1.03 -17.79 -1.82
N ARG A 272 0.76 -16.96 -2.81
CA ARG A 272 1.65 -15.90 -3.29
C ARG A 272 1.12 -14.53 -2.88
N LEU A 273 0.52 -14.46 -1.70
CA LEU A 273 0.01 -13.26 -1.06
C LEU A 273 1.05 -12.72 -0.08
N LEU A 274 1.43 -11.46 -0.25
CA LEU A 274 2.02 -10.65 0.80
C LEU A 274 0.88 -9.94 1.52
N TYR A 275 0.74 -10.19 2.81
CA TYR A 275 -0.29 -9.55 3.63
C TYR A 275 0.38 -8.72 4.71
N ASP A 276 0.02 -7.44 4.78
CA ASP A 276 0.54 -6.50 5.77
C ASP A 276 -0.60 -5.60 6.28
N HIS A 277 -0.97 -5.81 7.53
CA HIS A 277 -2.15 -5.21 8.14
C HIS A 277 -1.86 -4.65 9.52
N ARG A 278 -2.19 -3.39 9.73
CA ARG A 278 -2.22 -2.73 11.04
C ARG A 278 -3.63 -2.25 11.34
N TYR A 279 -4.05 -2.42 12.59
CA TYR A 279 -5.39 -2.05 13.03
C TYR A 279 -5.40 -1.64 14.51
N GLY A 280 -6.43 -0.91 14.93
CA GLY A 280 -6.66 -0.59 16.33
C GLY A 280 -7.12 -1.81 17.12
N ILE A 281 -6.78 -1.87 18.38
CA ILE A 281 -7.14 -2.95 19.30
C ILE A 281 -8.20 -2.54 20.33
N CYS A 282 -8.45 -1.24 20.49
CA CYS A 282 -9.41 -0.73 21.45
C CYS A 282 -10.83 -0.97 20.99
N LYS A 283 -11.63 -1.58 21.85
CA LYS A 283 -13.04 -1.90 21.60
C LYS A 283 -13.97 -0.75 21.96
N ASN A 284 -13.65 -0.04 23.02
CA ASN A 284 -14.43 1.09 23.53
C ASN A 284 -13.55 2.33 23.68
N LEU A 285 -13.66 3.25 22.74
CA LEU A 285 -12.86 4.47 22.73
C LEU A 285 -13.28 5.52 23.75
N LYS A 286 -14.35 5.26 24.54
CA LYS A 286 -14.79 6.09 25.65
C LYS A 286 -14.23 5.60 26.98
N ASP A 287 -13.63 4.43 27.02
CA ASP A 287 -13.04 3.84 28.21
C ASP A 287 -11.56 4.18 28.28
N GLU A 288 -11.21 5.15 29.12
CA GLU A 288 -9.83 5.62 29.27
C GLU A 288 -8.89 4.53 29.80
N ASP A 289 -9.39 3.63 30.66
CA ASP A 289 -8.58 2.55 31.21
C ASP A 289 -8.31 1.48 30.14
N GLU A 290 -9.30 1.16 29.29
CA GLU A 290 -9.10 0.27 28.15
C GLU A 290 -8.14 0.88 27.12
N LEU A 291 -8.24 2.19 26.86
CA LEU A 291 -7.32 2.90 25.96
C LEU A 291 -5.88 2.88 26.49
N ARG A 292 -5.71 3.18 27.77
CA ARG A 292 -4.40 3.17 28.45
C ARG A 292 -3.81 1.77 28.44
N ALA A 293 -4.59 0.76 28.82
CA ALA A 293 -4.15 -0.64 28.80
C ALA A 293 -3.77 -1.10 27.39
N ALA A 294 -4.48 -0.63 26.35
CA ALA A 294 -4.15 -0.92 24.97
C ALA A 294 -2.83 -0.27 24.53
N ASP A 295 -2.58 0.97 24.92
CA ASP A 295 -1.33 1.68 24.63
C ASP A 295 -0.13 1.02 25.36
N GLU A 296 -0.30 0.63 26.62
CA GLU A 296 0.71 -0.07 27.40
C GLU A 296 1.03 -1.48 26.87
N ALA A 297 -0.01 -2.24 26.47
CA ALA A 297 0.15 -3.57 25.92
C ALA A 297 0.85 -3.59 24.55
N GLU A 298 0.76 -2.51 23.81
CA GLU A 298 1.43 -2.36 22.50
C GLU A 298 2.90 -1.98 22.65
N GLY A 299 3.37 -1.58 23.83
CA GLY A 299 4.74 -1.08 24.04
C GLY A 299 5.09 0.01 23.06
N ARG A 300 4.17 0.96 22.86
CA ARG A 300 4.25 1.91 21.76
C ARG A 300 5.47 2.80 21.85
N GLU A 301 6.39 2.57 20.95
CA GLU A 301 7.30 3.64 20.56
C GLU A 301 6.58 4.62 19.61
N PRO A 302 6.82 5.93 19.77
CA PRO A 302 6.30 6.94 18.86
C PRO A 302 6.72 6.67 17.42
N VAL A 303 5.78 6.75 16.47
CA VAL A 303 6.06 6.56 15.04
C VAL A 303 5.45 7.69 14.21
N GLY A 304 6.02 7.97 13.05
CA GLY A 304 5.56 9.03 12.16
C GLY A 304 5.54 10.40 12.84
N ALA A 305 4.45 11.16 12.71
CA ALA A 305 4.34 12.51 13.26
C ALA A 305 4.63 12.63 14.77
N GLU A 306 4.36 11.58 15.55
CA GLU A 306 4.70 11.56 16.98
C GLU A 306 6.22 11.50 17.18
N ARG A 307 6.94 10.70 16.39
CA ARG A 307 8.40 10.62 16.41
C ARG A 307 9.01 11.93 15.97
N ASP A 308 8.51 12.51 14.88
CA ASP A 308 8.98 13.80 14.37
C ASP A 308 8.83 14.92 15.41
N LEU A 309 7.70 14.93 16.15
CA LEU A 309 7.48 15.86 17.26
C LEU A 309 8.47 15.63 18.40
N LEU A 310 8.71 14.40 18.82
CA LEU A 310 9.68 14.08 19.86
C LEU A 310 11.09 14.49 19.44
N ASP A 311 11.51 14.13 18.23
CA ASP A 311 12.81 14.49 17.68
C ASP A 311 12.99 16.02 17.56
N PHE A 312 11.92 16.73 17.22
CA PHE A 312 11.92 18.20 17.19
C PHE A 312 12.15 18.79 18.59
N PHE A 313 11.42 18.30 19.60
CA PHE A 313 11.54 18.81 20.95
C PHE A 313 12.84 18.40 21.63
N GLU A 314 13.36 17.19 21.37
CA GLU A 314 14.69 16.77 21.84
C GLU A 314 15.79 17.66 21.26
N ARG A 315 15.72 17.97 19.96
CA ARG A 315 16.67 18.90 19.31
C ARG A 315 16.59 20.32 19.87
N ALA A 316 15.40 20.72 20.32
CA ALA A 316 15.19 22.00 20.98
C ALA A 316 15.56 21.97 22.50
N GLY A 317 15.96 20.82 23.03
CA GLY A 317 16.27 20.62 24.44
C GLY A 317 15.02 20.59 25.34
N TRP A 318 13.87 20.21 24.81
CA TRP A 318 12.60 20.16 25.51
C TRP A 318 12.11 18.72 25.64
N ASP A 319 11.41 18.43 26.73
CA ASP A 319 10.70 17.15 26.87
C ASP A 319 9.38 17.19 26.09
N GLY A 320 9.34 16.48 24.98
CA GLY A 320 8.15 16.36 24.12
C GLY A 320 7.16 15.30 24.56
N THR A 321 7.46 14.48 25.57
CA THR A 321 6.66 13.31 25.97
C THR A 321 5.23 13.70 26.39
N ALA A 322 5.10 14.77 27.18
CA ALA A 322 3.78 15.26 27.61
C ALA A 322 2.94 15.80 26.45
N LEU A 323 3.57 16.41 25.46
CA LEU A 323 2.87 16.93 24.27
C LEU A 323 2.38 15.80 23.36
N VAL A 324 3.20 14.76 23.17
CA VAL A 324 2.81 13.58 22.40
C VAL A 324 1.65 12.86 23.11
N ALA A 325 1.68 12.75 24.44
CA ALA A 325 0.58 12.19 25.21
C ALA A 325 -0.71 13.02 25.07
N ALA A 326 -0.59 14.36 25.12
CA ALA A 326 -1.72 15.27 24.91
C ALA A 326 -2.29 15.16 23.48
N HIS A 327 -1.43 15.02 22.47
CA HIS A 327 -1.84 14.82 21.09
C HIS A 327 -2.61 13.49 20.92
N ARG A 328 -2.08 12.41 21.49
CA ARG A 328 -2.76 11.10 21.49
C ARG A 328 -4.13 11.18 22.16
N GLN A 329 -4.22 11.87 23.30
CA GLN A 329 -5.50 12.07 23.99
C GLN A 329 -6.48 12.87 23.12
N HIS A 330 -6.03 13.95 22.49
CA HIS A 330 -6.86 14.75 21.60
C HIS A 330 -7.43 13.93 20.43
N VAL A 331 -6.60 13.11 19.80
CA VAL A 331 -7.02 12.22 18.70
C VAL A 331 -8.08 11.21 19.20
N ARG A 332 -7.87 10.65 20.39
CA ARG A 332 -8.85 9.72 21.00
C ARG A 332 -10.19 10.39 21.28
N ASP A 333 -10.16 11.60 21.84
CA ASP A 333 -11.38 12.37 22.15
C ASP A 333 -12.13 12.76 20.88
N GLU A 334 -11.42 13.09 19.81
CA GLU A 334 -12.01 13.39 18.52
C GLU A 334 -12.69 12.16 17.92
N VAL A 335 -12.01 11.02 17.92
CA VAL A 335 -12.58 9.75 17.44
C VAL A 335 -13.78 9.33 18.26
N ALA A 336 -13.73 9.49 19.60
CA ALA A 336 -14.86 9.16 20.47
C ALA A 336 -16.09 10.04 20.18
N ARG A 337 -15.90 11.36 20.04
CA ARG A 337 -16.98 12.29 19.66
C ARG A 337 -17.61 11.93 18.31
N ASP A 338 -16.76 11.56 17.36
CA ASP A 338 -17.20 11.16 16.03
C ASP A 338 -18.06 9.88 16.08
N LEU A 339 -17.66 8.91 16.92
CA LEU A 339 -18.45 7.69 17.13
C LEU A 339 -19.82 7.96 17.75
N GLU A 340 -19.94 8.98 18.64
CA GLU A 340 -21.22 9.38 19.23
C GLU A 340 -22.21 9.95 18.21
N GLN A 341 -21.68 10.67 17.21
CA GLN A 341 -22.48 11.36 16.20
C GLN A 341 -22.82 10.46 14.99
N MET A 342 -22.24 9.26 14.92
CA MET A 342 -22.44 8.39 13.77
C MET A 342 -23.78 7.65 13.81
N ASP A 343 -24.54 7.82 12.76
CA ASP A 343 -25.74 7.02 12.43
C ASP A 343 -25.41 5.74 11.65
N GLY A 344 -24.15 5.41 11.49
CA GLY A 344 -23.66 4.23 10.77
C GLY A 344 -23.36 4.44 9.28
N THR A 345 -23.69 5.56 8.70
CA THR A 345 -23.54 5.84 7.25
C THR A 345 -22.48 6.89 6.92
N ASN A 346 -21.96 7.60 7.91
CA ASN A 346 -21.03 8.70 7.68
C ASN A 346 -19.64 8.23 7.26
N LEU A 347 -19.26 8.50 6.01
CA LEU A 347 -17.99 8.11 5.38
C LEU A 347 -16.84 9.12 5.61
N GLY A 348 -17.13 10.30 6.15
CA GLY A 348 -16.15 11.39 6.33
C GLY A 348 -15.22 11.20 7.53
N MET A 349 -14.63 10.05 7.69
CA MET A 349 -13.86 9.68 8.89
C MET A 349 -12.41 10.16 8.85
N SER A 350 -11.96 10.72 9.99
CA SER A 350 -10.58 11.09 10.25
C SER A 350 -9.68 9.86 10.49
N LEU A 351 -8.41 10.07 10.68
CA LEU A 351 -7.34 9.10 10.84
C LEU A 351 -7.80 7.90 11.69
N TYR A 352 -7.97 7.39 12.52
CA TYR A 352 -8.35 6.18 13.23
C TYR A 352 -9.87 5.88 13.22
N ARG A 353 -10.68 6.79 12.73
CA ARG A 353 -12.12 6.76 12.88
C ARG A 353 -12.78 5.53 12.26
N GLN A 354 -12.51 5.29 10.98
CA GLN A 354 -13.08 4.14 10.28
C GLN A 354 -12.59 2.82 10.88
N GLN A 355 -11.30 2.73 11.20
CA GLN A 355 -10.74 1.54 11.82
C GLN A 355 -11.33 1.30 13.21
N ALA A 356 -11.44 2.34 14.04
CA ALA A 356 -12.04 2.24 15.37
C ALA A 356 -13.52 1.81 15.30
N VAL A 357 -14.28 2.38 14.35
CA VAL A 357 -15.68 2.00 14.12
C VAL A 357 -15.79 0.52 13.71
N ASN A 358 -14.94 0.07 12.79
CA ASN A 358 -14.98 -1.32 12.34
C ASN A 358 -14.62 -2.29 13.46
N VAL A 359 -13.59 -1.97 14.24
CA VAL A 359 -13.22 -2.78 15.42
C VAL A 359 -14.34 -2.80 16.47
N ALA A 360 -14.96 -1.66 16.77
CA ALA A 360 -16.07 -1.57 17.72
C ALA A 360 -17.31 -2.33 17.22
N ARG A 361 -17.68 -2.20 15.96
CA ARG A 361 -18.81 -2.95 15.35
C ARG A 361 -18.58 -4.45 15.31
N ALA A 362 -17.35 -4.87 15.06
CA ALA A 362 -16.98 -6.28 15.08
C ALA A 362 -17.03 -6.90 16.47
N GLY A 363 -17.06 -6.09 17.51
CA GLY A 363 -16.93 -6.57 18.88
C GLY A 363 -15.62 -7.31 19.13
N LEU A 364 -14.57 -7.02 18.37
CA LEU A 364 -13.28 -7.66 18.47
C LEU A 364 -12.58 -7.24 19.77
N THR A 365 -12.06 -8.20 20.50
CA THR A 365 -11.09 -7.97 21.56
C THR A 365 -9.68 -7.95 20.97
N PRO A 366 -8.67 -7.42 21.69
CA PRO A 366 -7.27 -7.53 21.25
C PRO A 366 -6.87 -8.97 20.93
N LYS A 367 -7.36 -9.93 21.71
CA LYS A 367 -7.10 -11.36 21.50
C LYS A 367 -7.79 -11.89 20.24
N ASP A 368 -9.05 -11.52 20.01
CA ASP A 368 -9.80 -11.93 18.82
C ASP A 368 -9.18 -11.31 17.56
N ALA A 369 -8.79 -10.03 17.62
CA ALA A 369 -8.11 -9.35 16.55
C ALA A 369 -6.76 -9.99 16.20
N GLN A 370 -6.00 -10.45 17.20
CA GLN A 370 -4.75 -11.18 16.98
C GLN A 370 -4.96 -12.56 16.33
N HIS A 371 -6.09 -13.21 16.59
CA HIS A 371 -6.38 -14.57 16.13
C HIS A 371 -7.37 -14.61 14.96
N GLY A 372 -7.82 -13.47 14.45
CA GLY A 372 -8.77 -13.41 13.32
C GLY A 372 -10.17 -13.94 13.65
N ARG A 373 -10.55 -13.93 14.93
CA ARG A 373 -11.87 -14.39 15.34
C ARG A 373 -12.85 -13.24 15.38
N THR A 374 -13.76 -13.22 14.43
CA THR A 374 -14.98 -12.42 14.51
C THR A 374 -15.93 -13.16 15.45
N LEU A 375 -16.32 -12.54 16.55
CA LEU A 375 -17.45 -13.04 17.33
C LEU A 375 -18.69 -12.86 16.46
N ARG A 376 -19.23 -13.96 15.94
CA ARG A 376 -20.56 -13.96 15.35
C ARG A 376 -21.54 -13.66 16.47
N ALA A 377 -22.32 -12.58 16.30
CA ALA A 377 -23.48 -12.31 17.13
C ALA A 377 -24.56 -13.36 16.92
#